data_d0ba144d97b1e90906fc25b085294f5d
#
_entry.id   d0ba144d97b1e90906fc25b085294f5d
#
_cell.length_a   1.000
_cell.length_b   1.000
_cell.length_c   1.000
_cell.angle_alpha   90.00
_cell.angle_beta   90.00
_cell.angle_gamma   90.00
#
_symmetry.space_group_name_H-M   'P 1'
#
loop_
_entity.id
_entity.type
_entity.pdbx_description
1 polymer ?
#
loop_
_entity_poly.entity_id
_entity_poly.type
_entity_poly.pdbx_seq_one_letter_code
_entity_poly.pdbx_strand_id
1 'polypeptide(L)'
;HQRSARRESAPITRVIIETTGLADPAPVISTLMEERFIAARYVCDGVVTVVDATHGLAQLDAHREAVRQVVMADRLVITKGDLTDTASRARLDARLDSLNPGAPRLDVRHGRIEAARLFSSGIYAPADRIPDVAAWLGEERSRDEEARAAALEAPVRWSRHPKPVHAAHGAGRHEDGVTSFVVRFDTPVPWFGFALAMGRILQEHGPRLLRVKGLMNVAGDTLPRVVQCVQNVAYPVVRLPHWPEGGPFEDQRGRLVFITHDLDDAAAQAIRDSLMNLPGDAAAIRIAAASPQLPTRCWLNERIAPSTPGMPQLDGWLIQPRRLRHRTATL
;
A
#
# COMPACT_ATOMS: atom_id res chain seq x y z
N HIS A 1 -9.12 -25.79 10.10
CA HIS A 1 -9.67 -25.05 11.25
C HIS A 1 -10.59 -25.91 12.12
N GLN A 2 -11.60 -26.57 11.54
CA GLN A 2 -12.51 -27.44 12.31
C GLN A 2 -11.78 -28.62 12.97
N ARG A 3 -10.83 -29.26 12.27
CA ARG A 3 -9.98 -30.34 12.84
C ARG A 3 -9.10 -29.82 13.97
N SER A 4 -8.49 -28.65 13.81
CA SER A 4 -7.68 -28.02 14.85
C SER A 4 -8.53 -27.65 16.06
N ALA A 5 -9.75 -27.12 15.85
CA ALA A 5 -10.68 -26.83 16.93
C ALA A 5 -11.12 -28.07 17.71
N ARG A 6 -11.16 -29.23 17.06
CA ARG A 6 -11.42 -30.55 17.68
C ARG A 6 -10.17 -31.20 18.27
N ARG A 7 -9.03 -30.52 18.26
CA ARG A 7 -7.72 -31.06 18.70
C ARG A 7 -7.28 -32.32 17.94
N GLU A 8 -7.79 -32.50 16.72
CA GLU A 8 -7.42 -33.63 15.85
C GLU A 8 -6.10 -33.39 15.09
N SER A 9 -5.65 -32.14 15.03
CA SER A 9 -4.41 -31.73 14.36
C SER A 9 -3.79 -30.49 15.03
N ALA A 10 -2.50 -30.23 14.79
CA ALA A 10 -1.85 -29.01 15.23
C ALA A 10 -2.55 -27.77 14.64
N PRO A 11 -2.57 -26.63 15.36
CA PRO A 11 -3.16 -25.40 14.84
C PRO A 11 -2.46 -24.96 13.56
N ILE A 12 -3.25 -24.56 12.56
CA ILE A 12 -2.73 -23.95 11.32
C ILE A 12 -2.30 -22.53 11.66
N THR A 13 -1.00 -22.28 11.64
CA THR A 13 -0.42 -20.97 11.95
C THR A 13 -0.18 -20.13 10.70
N ARG A 14 -0.07 -20.75 9.50
CA ARG A 14 0.18 -20.10 8.23
C ARG A 14 -0.52 -20.82 7.08
N VAL A 15 -1.04 -20.04 6.15
CA VAL A 15 -1.60 -20.50 4.88
C VAL A 15 -0.84 -19.79 3.76
N ILE A 16 -0.38 -20.54 2.77
CA ILE A 16 0.24 -20.03 1.56
C ILE A 16 -0.71 -20.33 0.41
N ILE A 17 -1.01 -19.33 -0.38
CA ILE A 17 -1.87 -19.44 -1.55
C ILE A 17 -1.00 -19.20 -2.77
N GLU A 18 -0.80 -20.22 -3.59
CA GLU A 18 -0.15 -20.10 -4.87
C GLU A 18 -1.21 -19.90 -5.95
N THR A 19 -1.07 -18.83 -6.72
CA THR A 19 -1.94 -18.56 -7.87
C THR A 19 -1.29 -19.05 -9.16
N THR A 20 -2.07 -19.18 -10.23
CA THR A 20 -1.51 -19.46 -11.57
C THR A 20 -0.71 -18.25 -12.07
N GLY A 21 0.23 -18.49 -12.98
CA GLY A 21 1.16 -17.46 -13.49
C GLY A 21 0.50 -16.26 -14.16
N LEU A 22 -0.76 -16.38 -14.63
CA LEU A 22 -1.53 -15.31 -15.26
C LEU A 22 -2.69 -14.81 -14.38
N ALA A 23 -2.72 -15.16 -13.10
CA ALA A 23 -3.77 -14.70 -12.20
C ALA A 23 -3.52 -13.26 -11.77
N ASP A 24 -4.56 -12.43 -11.82
CA ASP A 24 -4.59 -11.15 -11.12
C ASP A 24 -4.68 -11.43 -9.61
N PRO A 25 -3.73 -10.98 -8.79
CA PRO A 25 -3.76 -11.23 -7.35
C PRO A 25 -4.86 -10.43 -6.61
N ALA A 26 -5.39 -9.36 -7.20
CA ALA A 26 -6.34 -8.48 -6.55
C ALA A 26 -7.62 -9.18 -6.07
N PRO A 27 -8.31 -10.03 -6.85
CA PRO A 27 -9.50 -10.75 -6.39
C PRO A 27 -9.22 -11.70 -5.22
N VAL A 28 -8.03 -12.31 -5.18
CA VAL A 28 -7.64 -13.19 -4.07
C VAL A 28 -7.47 -12.38 -2.80
N ILE A 29 -6.78 -11.25 -2.89
CA ILE A 29 -6.57 -10.33 -1.76
C ILE A 29 -7.90 -9.79 -1.26
N SER A 30 -8.78 -9.34 -2.17
CA SER A 30 -10.13 -8.88 -1.83
C SER A 30 -10.90 -9.93 -1.04
N THR A 31 -10.93 -11.17 -1.52
CA THR A 31 -11.58 -12.28 -0.81
C THR A 31 -11.01 -12.50 0.59
N LEU A 32 -9.68 -12.44 0.75
CA LEU A 32 -9.04 -12.61 2.05
C LEU A 32 -9.40 -11.50 3.05
N MET A 33 -9.64 -10.29 2.55
CA MET A 33 -9.90 -9.11 3.37
C MET A 33 -11.40 -8.90 3.66
N GLU A 34 -12.27 -9.23 2.72
CA GLU A 34 -13.70 -8.94 2.80
C GLU A 34 -14.51 -10.10 3.36
N GLU A 35 -14.06 -11.34 3.16
CA GLU A 35 -14.74 -12.51 3.70
C GLU A 35 -14.60 -12.57 5.22
N ARG A 36 -15.68 -12.29 5.92
CA ARG A 36 -15.71 -12.12 7.39
C ARG A 36 -15.14 -13.33 8.15
N PHE A 37 -15.38 -14.53 7.66
CA PHE A 37 -14.89 -15.75 8.31
C PHE A 37 -13.36 -15.86 8.18
N ILE A 38 -12.81 -15.47 7.05
CA ILE A 38 -11.37 -15.50 6.78
C ILE A 38 -10.70 -14.36 7.53
N ALA A 39 -11.15 -13.12 7.36
CA ALA A 39 -10.59 -11.93 7.98
C ALA A 39 -10.61 -11.96 9.52
N ALA A 40 -11.56 -12.67 10.13
CA ALA A 40 -11.60 -12.85 11.57
C ALA A 40 -10.55 -13.85 12.10
N ARG A 41 -9.84 -14.58 11.25
CA ARG A 41 -8.92 -15.67 11.64
C ARG A 41 -7.53 -15.55 11.06
N TYR A 42 -7.41 -14.90 9.92
CA TYR A 42 -6.17 -14.75 9.18
C TYR A 42 -5.92 -13.29 8.87
N VAL A 43 -4.66 -12.95 8.82
CA VAL A 43 -4.17 -11.65 8.35
C VAL A 43 -3.32 -11.92 7.11
N CYS A 44 -3.51 -11.12 6.07
CA CYS A 44 -2.65 -11.20 4.89
C CYS A 44 -1.29 -10.63 5.25
N ASP A 45 -0.28 -11.50 5.37
CA ASP A 45 1.09 -11.13 5.74
C ASP A 45 1.83 -10.43 4.60
N GLY A 46 1.43 -10.67 3.36
CA GLY A 46 2.00 -10.01 2.18
C GLY A 46 1.84 -10.82 0.91
N VAL A 47 2.21 -10.19 -0.18
CA VAL A 47 2.22 -10.75 -1.54
C VAL A 47 3.67 -10.94 -1.97
N VAL A 48 4.02 -12.16 -2.37
CA VAL A 48 5.33 -12.50 -2.90
C VAL A 48 5.16 -12.81 -4.38
N THR A 49 5.84 -12.07 -5.25
CA THR A 49 5.85 -12.32 -6.69
C THR A 49 7.18 -12.93 -7.10
N VAL A 50 7.11 -14.03 -7.84
CA VAL A 50 8.28 -14.73 -8.37
C VAL A 50 8.51 -14.26 -9.80
N VAL A 51 9.71 -13.78 -10.09
CA VAL A 51 10.14 -13.28 -11.40
C VAL A 51 11.30 -14.14 -11.91
N ASP A 52 11.14 -14.67 -13.11
CA ASP A 52 12.18 -15.40 -13.81
C ASP A 52 13.14 -14.40 -14.48
N ALA A 53 14.41 -14.39 -14.11
CA ALA A 53 15.38 -13.45 -14.65
C ALA A 53 15.62 -13.60 -16.16
N THR A 54 15.35 -14.79 -16.72
CA THR A 54 15.58 -15.07 -18.15
C THR A 54 14.39 -14.65 -19.03
N HIS A 55 13.17 -14.69 -18.51
CA HIS A 55 11.94 -14.40 -19.27
C HIS A 55 11.14 -13.23 -18.72
N GLY A 56 11.45 -12.76 -17.50
CA GLY A 56 10.65 -11.78 -16.77
C GLY A 56 10.42 -10.48 -17.55
N LEU A 57 11.46 -9.96 -18.24
CA LEU A 57 11.31 -8.75 -19.04
C LEU A 57 10.28 -8.93 -20.16
N ALA A 58 10.40 -10.01 -20.94
CA ALA A 58 9.45 -10.32 -22.00
C ALA A 58 8.03 -10.59 -21.48
N GLN A 59 7.90 -11.19 -20.28
CA GLN A 59 6.60 -11.41 -19.65
C GLN A 59 5.97 -10.10 -19.21
N LEU A 60 6.74 -9.18 -18.66
CA LEU A 60 6.26 -7.85 -18.26
C LEU A 60 5.81 -7.02 -19.45
N ASP A 61 6.47 -7.18 -20.60
CA ASP A 61 6.09 -6.47 -21.83
C ASP A 61 4.86 -7.09 -22.51
N ALA A 62 4.66 -8.41 -22.36
CA ALA A 62 3.58 -9.13 -23.05
C ALA A 62 2.28 -9.27 -22.21
N HIS A 63 2.36 -9.23 -20.88
CA HIS A 63 1.26 -9.60 -20.01
C HIS A 63 0.99 -8.55 -18.91
N ARG A 64 -0.17 -7.92 -18.98
CA ARG A 64 -0.64 -6.96 -17.95
C ARG A 64 -0.74 -7.58 -16.56
N GLU A 65 -1.06 -8.87 -16.49
CA GLU A 65 -1.14 -9.64 -15.25
C GLU A 65 0.23 -9.71 -14.56
N ALA A 66 1.31 -9.92 -15.32
CA ALA A 66 2.67 -9.93 -14.80
C ALA A 66 3.05 -8.55 -14.20
N VAL A 67 2.68 -7.47 -14.90
CA VAL A 67 2.87 -6.10 -14.37
C VAL A 67 2.09 -5.92 -13.06
N ARG A 68 0.82 -6.31 -13.02
CA ARG A 68 0.01 -6.22 -11.80
C ARG A 68 0.59 -7.03 -10.66
N GLN A 69 1.05 -8.25 -10.92
CA GLN A 69 1.69 -9.09 -9.90
C GLN A 69 2.93 -8.43 -9.31
N VAL A 70 3.78 -7.81 -10.15
CA VAL A 70 4.97 -7.08 -9.68
C VAL A 70 4.58 -5.84 -8.87
N VAL A 71 3.64 -5.03 -9.35
CA VAL A 71 3.20 -3.81 -8.64
C VAL A 71 2.58 -4.14 -7.28
N MET A 72 1.84 -5.23 -7.20
CA MET A 72 1.17 -5.65 -5.97
C MET A 72 2.08 -6.38 -4.98
N ALA A 73 3.27 -6.77 -5.41
CA ALA A 73 4.22 -7.50 -4.57
C ALA A 73 4.70 -6.67 -3.38
N ASP A 74 4.77 -7.31 -2.21
CA ASP A 74 5.51 -6.81 -1.05
C ASP A 74 6.96 -7.28 -1.07
N ARG A 75 7.25 -8.36 -1.83
CA ARG A 75 8.59 -8.88 -2.11
C ARG A 75 8.65 -9.46 -3.51
N LEU A 76 9.77 -9.27 -4.16
CA LEU A 76 10.09 -9.88 -5.44
C LEU A 76 11.15 -10.97 -5.25
N VAL A 77 10.84 -12.17 -5.66
CA VAL A 77 11.78 -13.31 -5.66
C VAL A 77 12.30 -13.49 -7.07
N ILE A 78 13.56 -13.16 -7.28
CA ILE A 78 14.20 -13.27 -8.61
C ILE A 78 14.86 -14.65 -8.71
N THR A 79 14.39 -15.45 -9.63
CA THR A 79 14.90 -16.80 -9.90
C THR A 79 15.72 -16.82 -11.18
N LYS A 80 16.54 -17.86 -11.34
CA LYS A 80 17.34 -18.12 -12.53
C LYS A 80 18.31 -16.98 -12.92
N GLY A 81 18.71 -16.15 -11.93
CA GLY A 81 19.69 -15.09 -12.16
C GLY A 81 21.07 -15.60 -12.60
N ASP A 82 21.36 -16.88 -12.34
CA ASP A 82 22.55 -17.57 -12.78
C ASP A 82 22.54 -17.97 -14.26
N LEU A 83 21.36 -17.92 -14.91
CA LEU A 83 21.16 -18.27 -16.32
C LEU A 83 21.02 -17.02 -17.23
N THR A 84 21.14 -15.82 -16.66
CA THR A 84 21.03 -14.58 -17.43
C THR A 84 22.33 -13.78 -17.42
N ASP A 85 22.60 -13.04 -18.49
CA ASP A 85 23.74 -12.15 -18.56
C ASP A 85 23.50 -10.84 -17.78
N THR A 86 24.59 -10.15 -17.44
CA THR A 86 24.56 -8.92 -16.63
C THR A 86 23.73 -7.81 -17.28
N ALA A 87 23.77 -7.67 -18.60
CA ALA A 87 23.05 -6.59 -19.29
C ALA A 87 21.53 -6.86 -19.28
N SER A 88 21.12 -8.10 -19.53
CA SER A 88 19.72 -8.52 -19.46
C SER A 88 19.18 -8.41 -18.03
N ARG A 89 19.99 -8.78 -17.04
CA ARG A 89 19.63 -8.61 -15.63
C ARG A 89 19.45 -7.12 -15.27
N ALA A 90 20.35 -6.26 -15.68
CA ALA A 90 20.26 -4.82 -15.41
C ALA A 90 18.99 -4.20 -16.03
N ARG A 91 18.60 -4.63 -17.25
CA ARG A 91 17.35 -4.17 -17.89
C ARG A 91 16.11 -4.63 -17.10
N LEU A 92 16.10 -5.89 -16.64
CA LEU A 92 15.02 -6.39 -15.80
C LEU A 92 14.94 -5.60 -14.50
N ASP A 93 16.07 -5.38 -13.83
CA ASP A 93 16.12 -4.63 -12.58
C ASP A 93 15.61 -3.20 -12.76
N ALA A 94 16.01 -2.50 -13.82
CA ALA A 94 15.50 -1.17 -14.16
C ALA A 94 13.98 -1.18 -14.41
N ARG A 95 13.46 -2.23 -15.07
CA ARG A 95 12.02 -2.39 -15.30
C ARG A 95 11.26 -2.62 -13.99
N LEU A 96 11.77 -3.47 -13.10
CA LEU A 96 11.19 -3.70 -11.79
C LEU A 96 11.24 -2.45 -10.91
N ASP A 97 12.31 -1.64 -11.00
CA ASP A 97 12.42 -0.34 -10.33
C ASP A 97 11.33 0.63 -10.80
N SER A 98 11.06 0.63 -12.10
CA SER A 98 10.01 1.49 -12.64
C SER A 98 8.61 1.10 -12.19
N LEU A 99 8.34 -0.18 -11.94
CA LEU A 99 7.02 -0.71 -11.56
C LEU A 99 6.78 -0.72 -10.04
N ASN A 100 7.77 -1.19 -9.27
CA ASN A 100 7.65 -1.32 -7.82
C ASN A 100 9.02 -1.17 -7.15
N PRO A 101 9.52 0.06 -7.01
CA PRO A 101 10.83 0.36 -6.43
C PRO A 101 10.96 -0.11 -4.99
N GLY A 102 9.86 -0.09 -4.25
CA GLY A 102 9.85 -0.39 -2.83
C GLY A 102 9.72 -1.86 -2.47
N ALA A 103 9.60 -2.78 -3.42
CA ALA A 103 9.58 -4.20 -3.11
C ALA A 103 11.00 -4.76 -2.99
N PRO A 104 11.46 -5.20 -1.80
CA PRO A 104 12.74 -5.85 -1.64
C PRO A 104 12.90 -7.01 -2.60
N ARG A 105 14.06 -7.11 -3.26
CA ARG A 105 14.39 -8.20 -4.19
C ARG A 105 15.22 -9.26 -3.50
N LEU A 106 14.84 -10.50 -3.69
CA LEU A 106 15.51 -11.66 -3.14
C LEU A 106 15.99 -12.56 -4.28
N ASP A 107 17.30 -12.59 -4.51
CA ASP A 107 17.88 -13.50 -5.50
C ASP A 107 17.87 -14.93 -4.93
N VAL A 108 17.26 -15.85 -5.69
CA VAL A 108 17.09 -17.24 -5.30
C VAL A 108 17.66 -18.16 -6.36
N ARG A 109 18.53 -19.07 -5.91
CA ARG A 109 19.13 -20.11 -6.75
C ARG A 109 18.62 -21.48 -6.32
N HIS A 110 18.13 -22.26 -7.27
CA HIS A 110 17.63 -23.63 -7.04
C HIS A 110 16.62 -23.74 -5.89
N GLY A 111 15.74 -22.72 -5.76
CA GLY A 111 14.71 -22.67 -4.71
C GLY A 111 15.24 -22.50 -3.27
N ARG A 112 16.53 -22.23 -3.09
CA ARG A 112 17.14 -22.07 -1.77
C ARG A 112 17.01 -20.63 -1.28
N ILE A 113 16.15 -20.43 -0.31
CA ILE A 113 15.96 -19.16 0.39
C ILE A 113 15.58 -19.45 1.84
N GLU A 114 16.06 -18.61 2.72
CA GLU A 114 15.66 -18.66 4.11
C GLU A 114 14.19 -18.22 4.26
N ALA A 115 13.34 -19.05 4.85
CA ALA A 115 11.91 -18.80 4.97
C ALA A 115 11.60 -17.47 5.69
N ALA A 116 12.41 -17.09 6.68
CA ALA A 116 12.27 -15.83 7.39
C ALA A 116 12.39 -14.60 6.47
N ARG A 117 13.10 -14.70 5.35
CA ARG A 117 13.23 -13.63 4.37
C ARG A 117 12.01 -13.51 3.45
N LEU A 118 11.26 -14.60 3.27
CA LEU A 118 10.02 -14.60 2.48
C LEU A 118 8.82 -14.12 3.28
N PHE A 119 8.76 -14.52 4.55
CA PHE A 119 7.62 -14.27 5.40
C PHE A 119 7.88 -13.12 6.36
N SER A 120 6.83 -12.61 6.98
CA SER A 120 6.90 -11.41 7.84
C SER A 120 7.36 -10.17 7.06
N SER A 121 6.96 -10.11 5.79
CA SER A 121 7.24 -8.97 4.90
C SER A 121 6.23 -7.86 5.07
N GLY A 122 5.10 -8.21 5.64
CA GLY A 122 3.99 -7.30 5.80
C GLY A 122 4.11 -6.44 7.04
N ILE A 123 3.30 -5.43 7.03
CA ILE A 123 3.06 -4.47 8.08
C ILE A 123 2.52 -5.15 9.35
N TYR A 124 2.06 -6.40 9.21
CA TYR A 124 1.45 -7.20 10.27
C TYR A 124 2.44 -8.13 10.98
N ALA A 125 3.75 -7.89 10.81
CA ALA A 125 4.78 -8.59 11.57
C ALA A 125 4.63 -8.31 13.08
N PRO A 126 5.01 -9.26 13.96
CA PRO A 126 5.02 -9.01 15.41
C PRO A 126 5.75 -7.73 15.76
N ALA A 127 5.35 -7.10 16.87
CA ALA A 127 5.73 -5.77 17.33
C ALA A 127 7.25 -5.43 17.31
N ASP A 128 8.12 -6.42 17.12
CA ASP A 128 9.57 -6.26 17.17
C ASP A 128 10.23 -5.99 15.79
N ARG A 129 9.46 -5.96 14.69
CA ARG A 129 10.00 -5.67 13.36
C ARG A 129 9.20 -4.57 12.69
N ILE A 130 9.80 -3.40 12.61
CA ILE A 130 9.27 -2.29 11.83
C ILE A 130 9.44 -2.66 10.35
N PRO A 131 8.35 -2.64 9.55
CA PRO A 131 8.48 -2.79 8.10
C PRO A 131 9.41 -1.71 7.55
N ASP A 132 10.20 -2.05 6.55
CA ASP A 132 11.06 -1.07 5.87
C ASP A 132 10.22 -0.13 4.98
N VAL A 133 9.26 0.54 5.61
CA VAL A 133 8.39 1.55 4.98
C VAL A 133 9.21 2.76 4.57
N ALA A 134 10.29 3.04 5.32
CA ALA A 134 11.16 4.17 5.08
C ALA A 134 11.96 3.99 3.79
N ALA A 135 12.54 2.82 3.55
CA ALA A 135 13.26 2.53 2.31
C ALA A 135 12.32 2.60 1.11
N TRP A 136 11.15 2.00 1.21
CA TRP A 136 10.17 1.99 0.13
C TRP A 136 9.67 3.40 -0.27
N LEU A 137 9.38 4.26 0.68
CA LEU A 137 9.01 5.66 0.40
C LEU A 137 10.24 6.55 0.13
N GLY A 138 11.43 6.14 0.57
CA GLY A 138 12.68 6.84 0.31
C GLY A 138 13.10 6.81 -1.15
N GLU A 139 12.93 5.69 -1.82
CA GLU A 139 13.24 5.55 -3.24
C GLU A 139 12.31 6.39 -4.14
N GLU A 140 11.04 6.47 -3.82
CA GLU A 140 10.10 7.35 -4.53
C GLU A 140 10.46 8.84 -4.35
N ARG A 141 10.96 9.22 -3.18
CA ARG A 141 11.44 10.58 -2.93
C ARG A 141 12.64 10.93 -3.79
N SER A 142 13.58 10.00 -3.96
CA SER A 142 14.76 10.21 -4.81
C SER A 142 14.35 10.51 -6.24
N ARG A 143 13.36 9.79 -6.77
CA ARG A 143 12.83 10.03 -8.12
C ARG A 143 12.14 11.39 -8.25
N ASP A 144 11.32 11.79 -7.27
CA ASP A 144 10.68 13.09 -7.26
C ASP A 144 11.70 14.23 -7.16
N GLU A 145 12.79 14.04 -6.41
CA GLU A 145 13.87 15.01 -6.27
C GLU A 145 14.72 15.08 -7.54
N GLU A 146 15.03 13.96 -8.18
CA GLU A 146 15.73 13.89 -9.46
C GLU A 146 14.89 14.53 -10.59
N ALA A 147 13.60 14.26 -10.64
CA ALA A 147 12.70 14.88 -11.61
C ALA A 147 12.58 16.40 -11.40
N ARG A 148 12.59 16.87 -10.15
CA ARG A 148 12.63 18.31 -9.81
C ARG A 148 13.98 18.94 -10.13
N ALA A 149 15.09 18.28 -9.82
CA ALA A 149 16.42 18.74 -10.16
C ALA A 149 16.59 18.86 -11.68
N ALA A 150 16.15 17.84 -12.44
CA ALA A 150 16.17 17.88 -13.89
C ALA A 150 15.28 19.00 -14.49
N ALA A 151 14.16 19.32 -13.83
CA ALA A 151 13.30 20.43 -14.22
C ALA A 151 13.90 21.80 -13.90
N LEU A 152 14.73 21.90 -12.86
CA LEU A 152 15.44 23.11 -12.48
C LEU A 152 16.72 23.34 -13.29
N GLU A 153 17.38 22.28 -13.74
CA GLU A 153 18.58 22.34 -14.58
C GLU A 153 18.26 22.52 -16.07
N ALA A 154 17.01 22.42 -16.47
CA ALA A 154 16.61 22.71 -17.84
C ALA A 154 16.93 24.18 -18.18
N PRO A 155 17.79 24.47 -19.17
CA PRO A 155 18.19 25.83 -19.48
C PRO A 155 16.97 26.65 -19.88
N VAL A 156 16.74 27.76 -19.19
CA VAL A 156 15.70 28.73 -19.50
C VAL A 156 16.02 29.31 -20.89
N ARG A 157 15.48 28.72 -21.93
CA ARG A 157 15.51 29.31 -23.27
C ARG A 157 14.54 30.48 -23.28
N TRP A 158 15.07 31.68 -23.23
CA TRP A 158 14.35 32.91 -23.51
C TRP A 158 13.86 32.90 -24.97
N SER A 159 12.66 32.39 -25.20
CA SER A 159 11.98 32.55 -26.46
C SER A 159 11.02 33.72 -26.38
N ARG A 160 11.12 34.64 -27.34
CA ARG A 160 10.35 35.89 -27.39
C ARG A 160 8.85 35.71 -27.76
N HIS A 161 8.33 34.49 -27.76
CA HIS A 161 6.91 34.20 -27.98
C HIS A 161 6.41 33.27 -26.88
N PRO A 162 5.42 33.69 -26.07
CA PRO A 162 4.79 32.80 -25.10
C PRO A 162 3.89 31.81 -25.84
N LYS A 163 4.43 30.62 -26.14
CA LYS A 163 3.56 29.46 -26.33
C LYS A 163 3.08 29.02 -24.94
N PRO A 164 1.81 28.63 -24.77
CA PRO A 164 1.35 28.12 -23.50
C PRO A 164 2.23 26.95 -23.09
N VAL A 165 2.96 27.15 -22.01
CA VAL A 165 3.76 26.10 -21.38
C VAL A 165 2.75 25.16 -20.73
N HIS A 166 2.40 24.09 -21.40
CA HIS A 166 1.89 22.93 -20.71
C HIS A 166 2.99 22.52 -19.73
N ALA A 167 2.72 22.73 -18.44
CA ALA A 167 3.60 22.29 -17.38
C ALA A 167 3.88 20.80 -17.61
N ALA A 168 5.14 20.50 -17.90
CA ALA A 168 5.62 19.14 -17.99
C ALA A 168 5.55 18.56 -16.59
N HIS A 169 4.41 17.97 -16.26
CA HIS A 169 4.25 17.12 -15.11
C HIS A 169 4.90 15.79 -15.52
N GLY A 170 6.17 15.66 -15.16
CA GLY A 170 6.95 14.44 -15.39
C GLY A 170 6.46 13.29 -14.50
N ALA A 171 5.25 12.83 -14.72
CA ALA A 171 4.91 11.45 -14.42
C ALA A 171 5.48 10.64 -15.57
N GLY A 172 6.52 9.84 -15.31
CA GLY A 172 7.03 8.91 -16.32
C GLY A 172 5.91 7.98 -16.74
N ARG A 173 5.23 8.30 -17.83
CA ARG A 173 4.31 7.37 -18.48
C ARG A 173 5.15 6.25 -19.08
N HIS A 174 5.04 5.08 -18.49
CA HIS A 174 5.53 3.87 -19.11
C HIS A 174 4.55 3.41 -20.19
N GLU A 175 5.04 2.71 -21.20
CA GLU A 175 4.24 2.17 -22.32
C GLU A 175 3.06 1.30 -21.83
N ASP A 176 3.10 0.81 -20.59
CA ASP A 176 2.07 -0.03 -19.96
C ASP A 176 0.96 0.74 -19.26
N GLY A 177 0.92 2.07 -19.34
CA GLY A 177 -0.09 2.88 -18.63
C GLY A 177 0.06 2.94 -17.11
N VAL A 178 1.14 2.39 -16.52
CA VAL A 178 1.42 2.47 -15.10
C VAL A 178 2.10 3.79 -14.78
N THR A 179 1.55 4.51 -13.79
CA THR A 179 2.10 5.78 -13.30
C THR A 179 2.14 5.77 -11.78
N SER A 180 3.01 6.58 -11.19
CA SER A 180 3.03 6.78 -9.74
C SER A 180 3.06 8.25 -9.38
N PHE A 181 2.48 8.60 -8.22
CA PHE A 181 2.57 9.92 -7.65
C PHE A 181 2.49 9.88 -6.12
N VAL A 182 3.05 10.91 -5.50
CA VAL A 182 3.09 11.04 -4.04
C VAL A 182 2.18 12.19 -3.60
N VAL A 183 1.42 11.95 -2.52
CA VAL A 183 0.68 12.98 -1.78
C VAL A 183 1.36 13.17 -0.44
N ARG A 184 1.75 14.41 -0.12
CA ARG A 184 2.41 14.79 1.13
C ARG A 184 1.46 15.63 1.96
N PHE A 185 1.45 15.38 3.27
CA PHE A 185 0.65 16.11 4.23
C PHE A 185 1.58 16.89 5.16
N ASP A 186 1.55 18.20 5.07
CA ASP A 186 2.42 19.06 5.88
C ASP A 186 1.99 19.16 7.34
N THR A 187 0.76 18.81 7.64
CA THR A 187 0.17 18.81 8.98
C THR A 187 -0.49 17.48 9.29
N PRO A 188 -0.64 17.13 10.59
CA PRO A 188 -1.40 15.95 10.98
C PRO A 188 -2.83 15.99 10.44
N VAL A 189 -3.31 14.87 9.91
CA VAL A 189 -4.63 14.79 9.26
C VAL A 189 -5.75 14.40 10.23
N PRO A 190 -6.98 14.92 10.06
CA PRO A 190 -8.15 14.38 10.74
C PRO A 190 -8.43 12.97 10.22
N TRP A 191 -8.40 11.98 11.13
CA TRP A 191 -8.44 10.56 10.74
C TRP A 191 -9.72 10.14 10.02
N PHE A 192 -10.87 10.56 10.54
CA PHE A 192 -12.15 10.21 9.91
C PHE A 192 -12.36 10.97 8.60
N GLY A 193 -11.87 12.21 8.52
CA GLY A 193 -11.83 12.97 7.27
C GLY A 193 -11.02 12.26 6.19
N PHE A 194 -9.83 11.80 6.57
CA PHE A 194 -8.96 11.01 5.72
C PHE A 194 -9.60 9.68 5.29
N ALA A 195 -10.16 8.91 6.23
CA ALA A 195 -10.83 7.65 5.94
C ALA A 195 -12.02 7.83 4.98
N LEU A 196 -12.81 8.91 5.13
CA LEU A 196 -13.90 9.23 4.22
C LEU A 196 -13.39 9.57 2.82
N ALA A 197 -12.39 10.43 2.71
CA ALA A 197 -11.81 10.83 1.42
C ALA A 197 -11.22 9.63 0.68
N MET A 198 -10.40 8.82 1.37
CA MET A 198 -9.85 7.58 0.81
C MET A 198 -10.95 6.58 0.40
N GLY A 199 -12.00 6.44 1.20
CA GLY A 199 -13.12 5.56 0.85
C GLY A 199 -13.78 5.95 -0.46
N ARG A 200 -13.98 7.24 -0.70
CA ARG A 200 -14.53 7.76 -1.96
C ARG A 200 -13.57 7.56 -3.12
N ILE A 201 -12.28 7.86 -2.92
CA ILE A 201 -11.24 7.64 -3.93
C ILE A 201 -11.19 6.17 -4.35
N LEU A 202 -11.24 5.24 -3.39
CA LEU A 202 -11.25 3.81 -3.68
C LEU A 202 -12.53 3.36 -4.40
N GLN A 203 -13.69 3.93 -4.08
CA GLN A 203 -14.94 3.64 -4.81
C GLN A 203 -14.91 4.12 -6.25
N GLU A 204 -14.38 5.32 -6.48
CA GLU A 204 -14.41 5.96 -7.79
C GLU A 204 -13.29 5.46 -8.70
N HIS A 205 -12.10 5.30 -8.16
CA HIS A 205 -10.89 5.01 -8.94
C HIS A 205 -10.29 3.62 -8.67
N GLY A 206 -10.87 2.82 -7.77
CA GLY A 206 -10.31 1.54 -7.31
C GLY A 206 -9.74 0.64 -8.41
N PRO A 207 -10.45 0.38 -9.54
CA PRO A 207 -9.94 -0.45 -10.63
C PRO A 207 -8.66 0.10 -11.28
N ARG A 208 -8.41 1.42 -11.16
CA ARG A 208 -7.21 2.09 -11.68
C ARG A 208 -6.12 2.27 -10.62
N LEU A 209 -6.43 2.07 -9.35
CA LEU A 209 -5.48 2.16 -8.24
C LEU A 209 -4.87 0.78 -8.00
N LEU A 210 -3.72 0.52 -8.59
CA LEU A 210 -3.04 -0.77 -8.38
C LEU A 210 -2.61 -0.93 -6.93
N ARG A 211 -2.04 0.12 -6.34
CA ARG A 211 -1.60 0.12 -4.95
C ARG A 211 -1.57 1.52 -4.36
N VAL A 212 -1.95 1.63 -3.09
CA VAL A 212 -1.70 2.81 -2.26
C VAL A 212 -1.00 2.36 -1.00
N LYS A 213 0.12 3.00 -0.68
CA LYS A 213 0.86 2.77 0.57
C LYS A 213 1.32 4.07 1.17
N GLY A 214 1.39 4.13 2.48
CA GLY A 214 2.00 5.27 3.13
C GLY A 214 1.98 5.22 4.64
N LEU A 215 2.61 6.24 5.19
CA LEU A 215 2.68 6.50 6.61
C LEU A 215 1.98 7.82 6.90
N MET A 216 1.05 7.80 7.84
CA MET A 216 0.21 8.95 8.15
C MET A 216 0.50 9.49 9.53
N ASN A 217 0.64 10.81 9.62
CA ASN A 217 0.57 11.55 10.86
C ASN A 217 -0.90 11.95 11.10
N VAL A 218 -1.46 11.52 12.23
CA VAL A 218 -2.87 11.70 12.54
C VAL A 218 -3.03 12.69 13.70
N ALA A 219 -3.92 13.64 13.55
CA ALA A 219 -4.21 14.62 14.58
C ALA A 219 -4.64 13.94 15.89
N GLY A 220 -3.96 14.28 16.98
CA GLY A 220 -4.21 13.70 18.30
C GLY A 220 -3.57 12.32 18.53
N ASP A 221 -2.75 11.82 17.60
CA ASP A 221 -1.98 10.61 17.76
C ASP A 221 -0.48 10.93 17.59
N THR A 222 0.36 10.46 18.49
CA THR A 222 1.82 10.67 18.41
C THR A 222 2.53 9.60 17.58
N LEU A 223 1.82 8.50 17.31
CA LEU A 223 2.37 7.35 16.62
C LEU A 223 1.87 7.30 15.16
N PRO A 224 2.75 6.93 14.23
CA PRO A 224 2.39 6.90 12.82
C PRO A 224 1.48 5.71 12.51
N ARG A 225 0.60 5.92 11.54
CA ARG A 225 -0.28 4.89 11.03
C ARG A 225 0.11 4.48 9.63
N VAL A 226 0.28 3.20 9.42
CA VAL A 226 0.51 2.62 8.11
C VAL A 226 -0.81 2.40 7.42
N VAL A 227 -0.93 2.96 6.23
CA VAL A 227 -2.08 2.83 5.33
C VAL A 227 -1.65 2.01 4.12
N GLN A 228 -2.48 1.04 3.76
CA GLN A 228 -2.28 0.24 2.56
C GLN A 228 -3.63 -0.05 1.90
N CYS A 229 -3.69 0.11 0.58
CA CYS A 229 -4.82 -0.30 -0.23
C CYS A 229 -4.34 -1.02 -1.49
N VAL A 230 -5.16 -1.92 -1.98
CA VAL A 230 -4.99 -2.59 -3.26
C VAL A 230 -6.31 -2.51 -4.00
N GLN A 231 -6.30 -1.86 -5.14
CA GLN A 231 -7.52 -1.51 -5.88
C GLN A 231 -8.54 -0.84 -4.94
N ASN A 232 -9.75 -1.37 -4.86
CA ASN A 232 -10.82 -0.89 -3.99
C ASN A 232 -10.77 -1.45 -2.56
N VAL A 233 -9.77 -2.26 -2.21
CA VAL A 233 -9.66 -2.90 -0.90
C VAL A 233 -8.74 -2.10 0.01
N ALA A 234 -9.27 -1.62 1.13
CA ALA A 234 -8.50 -1.00 2.20
C ALA A 234 -8.10 -2.04 3.24
N TYR A 235 -6.81 -2.15 3.50
CA TYR A 235 -6.28 -3.03 4.55
C TYR A 235 -6.55 -2.42 5.94
N PRO A 236 -6.67 -3.25 6.99
CA PRO A 236 -6.68 -2.74 8.36
C PRO A 236 -5.44 -1.87 8.60
N VAL A 237 -5.65 -0.74 9.25
CA VAL A 237 -4.56 0.18 9.57
C VAL A 237 -3.70 -0.39 10.68
N VAL A 238 -2.39 -0.24 10.55
CA VAL A 238 -1.43 -0.64 11.58
C VAL A 238 -0.79 0.58 12.20
N ARG A 239 -0.80 0.66 13.50
CA ARG A 239 -0.10 1.68 14.28
C ARG A 239 1.30 1.18 14.60
N LEU A 240 2.33 1.92 14.18
CA LEU A 240 3.71 1.58 14.54
C LEU A 240 4.02 2.03 15.96
N PRO A 241 4.97 1.38 16.64
CA PRO A 241 5.36 1.74 18.00
C PRO A 241 6.13 3.06 18.09
N HIS A 242 6.74 3.51 17.01
CA HIS A 242 7.43 4.79 16.87
C HIS A 242 7.57 5.19 15.41
N TRP A 243 7.93 6.43 15.15
CA TRP A 243 8.31 6.89 13.82
C TRP A 243 9.61 6.21 13.38
N PRO A 244 9.77 5.87 12.08
CA PRO A 244 11.03 5.37 11.56
C PRO A 244 12.15 6.37 11.83
N GLU A 245 13.28 5.88 12.32
CA GLU A 245 14.48 6.67 12.54
C GLU A 245 15.28 6.79 11.25
N GLY A 246 15.68 8.00 10.91
CA GLY A 246 16.41 8.29 9.68
C GLY A 246 15.55 8.32 8.42
N GLY A 247 16.12 8.88 7.36
CA GLY A 247 15.47 8.93 6.05
C GLY A 247 14.31 9.94 5.96
N PRO A 248 13.36 9.71 5.03
CA PRO A 248 12.37 10.72 4.67
C PRO A 248 11.32 11.02 5.73
N PHE A 249 11.26 10.25 6.83
CA PHE A 249 10.25 10.39 7.90
C PHE A 249 10.75 11.05 9.17
N GLU A 250 11.97 11.55 9.19
CA GLU A 250 12.49 12.35 10.32
C GLU A 250 11.62 13.59 10.58
N ASP A 251 10.98 14.12 9.55
CA ASP A 251 10.07 15.26 9.63
C ASP A 251 8.67 14.88 10.17
N GLN A 252 8.40 13.60 10.42
CA GLN A 252 7.14 13.05 10.90
C GLN A 252 5.91 13.48 10.07
N ARG A 253 6.08 13.76 8.79
CA ARG A 253 5.00 14.15 7.89
C ARG A 253 4.35 12.94 7.24
N GLY A 254 3.03 13.04 7.04
CA GLY A 254 2.28 12.02 6.31
C GLY A 254 2.66 11.98 4.83
N ARG A 255 2.77 10.77 4.27
CA ARG A 255 3.02 10.54 2.84
C ARG A 255 2.26 9.33 2.35
N LEU A 256 1.61 9.47 1.20
CA LEU A 256 0.97 8.37 0.47
C LEU A 256 1.55 8.29 -0.92
N VAL A 257 1.92 7.10 -1.34
CA VAL A 257 2.31 6.78 -2.70
C VAL A 257 1.18 6.02 -3.36
N PHE A 258 0.78 6.50 -4.52
CA PHE A 258 -0.21 5.89 -5.39
C PHE A 258 0.51 5.28 -6.58
N ILE A 259 0.26 4.01 -6.87
CA ILE A 259 0.63 3.34 -8.11
C ILE A 259 -0.65 3.07 -8.86
N THR A 260 -0.77 3.60 -10.07
CA THR A 260 -2.01 3.63 -10.83
C THR A 260 -1.81 3.05 -12.23
N HIS A 261 -2.89 2.66 -12.86
CA HIS A 261 -2.92 2.18 -14.24
C HIS A 261 -4.02 2.93 -15.00
N ASP A 262 -3.64 3.50 -16.15
CA ASP A 262 -4.55 4.27 -17.03
C ASP A 262 -5.34 5.37 -16.28
N LEU A 263 -4.73 5.96 -15.25
CA LEU A 263 -5.29 7.12 -14.56
C LEU A 263 -4.79 8.38 -15.27
N ASP A 264 -5.71 9.23 -15.69
CA ASP A 264 -5.35 10.50 -16.32
C ASP A 264 -4.90 11.56 -15.30
N ASP A 265 -4.24 12.59 -15.79
CA ASP A 265 -3.68 13.65 -14.94
C ASP A 265 -4.77 14.44 -14.20
N ALA A 266 -5.97 14.56 -14.79
CA ALA A 266 -7.10 15.26 -14.17
C ALA A 266 -7.62 14.46 -12.96
N ALA A 267 -7.78 13.14 -13.10
CA ALA A 267 -8.16 12.26 -12.01
C ALA A 267 -7.08 12.20 -10.91
N ALA A 268 -5.80 12.15 -11.29
CA ALA A 268 -4.70 12.21 -10.33
C ALA A 268 -4.70 13.52 -9.55
N GLN A 269 -5.00 14.65 -10.22
CA GLN A 269 -5.12 15.95 -9.56
C GLN A 269 -6.36 16.00 -8.64
N ALA A 270 -7.51 15.48 -9.08
CA ALA A 270 -8.71 15.40 -8.25
C ALA A 270 -8.50 14.57 -6.97
N ILE A 271 -7.73 13.48 -7.06
CA ILE A 271 -7.31 12.70 -5.87
C ILE A 271 -6.47 13.57 -4.93
N ARG A 272 -5.46 14.29 -5.44
CA ARG A 272 -4.65 15.21 -4.62
C ARG A 272 -5.52 16.26 -3.94
N ASP A 273 -6.39 16.92 -4.69
CA ASP A 273 -7.26 17.97 -4.18
C ASP A 273 -8.21 17.44 -3.11
N SER A 274 -8.77 16.25 -3.29
CA SER A 274 -9.60 15.57 -2.29
C SER A 274 -8.87 15.29 -1.00
N LEU A 275 -7.60 14.90 -1.08
CA LEU A 275 -6.76 14.61 0.09
C LEU A 275 -6.18 15.86 0.75
N MET A 276 -6.05 16.97 0.02
CA MET A 276 -5.64 18.25 0.60
C MET A 276 -6.79 18.99 1.29
N ASN A 277 -8.04 18.70 0.92
CA ASN A 277 -9.23 19.35 1.44
C ASN A 277 -10.08 18.41 2.31
N LEU A 278 -9.45 17.84 3.34
CA LEU A 278 -10.11 16.87 4.23
C LEU A 278 -11.17 17.55 5.12
N PRO A 279 -12.36 16.94 5.23
CA PRO A 279 -13.35 17.41 6.21
C PRO A 279 -12.85 17.10 7.63
N GLY A 280 -13.22 17.92 8.59
CA GLY A 280 -12.99 17.63 10.00
C GLY A 280 -13.75 16.36 10.45
N ASP A 281 -13.25 15.67 11.47
CA ASP A 281 -13.73 14.36 11.92
C ASP A 281 -15.24 14.31 12.20
N ALA A 282 -15.80 15.34 12.88
CA ALA A 282 -17.22 15.38 13.15
C ALA A 282 -18.11 15.47 11.90
N ALA A 283 -17.65 16.18 10.87
CA ALA A 283 -18.35 16.23 9.58
C ALA A 283 -18.22 14.91 8.83
N ALA A 284 -17.03 14.35 8.81
CA ALA A 284 -16.75 13.08 8.15
C ALA A 284 -17.57 11.93 8.72
N ILE A 285 -17.69 11.82 10.05
CA ILE A 285 -18.52 10.80 10.73
C ILE A 285 -19.98 10.88 10.28
N ARG A 286 -20.55 12.09 10.24
CA ARG A 286 -21.94 12.27 9.78
C ARG A 286 -22.15 11.82 8.35
N ILE A 287 -21.21 12.12 7.46
CA ILE A 287 -21.26 11.72 6.05
C ILE A 287 -21.08 10.21 5.92
N ALA A 288 -20.14 9.64 6.64
CA ALA A 288 -19.85 8.20 6.61
C ALA A 288 -21.01 7.36 7.15
N ALA A 289 -21.75 7.86 8.14
CA ALA A 289 -22.95 7.20 8.66
C ALA A 289 -24.05 7.03 7.59
N ALA A 290 -24.13 7.98 6.64
CA ALA A 290 -25.03 7.90 5.50
C ALA A 290 -24.47 7.09 4.31
N SER A 291 -23.20 6.65 4.38
CA SER A 291 -22.52 5.92 3.31
C SER A 291 -21.97 4.57 3.81
N PRO A 292 -22.84 3.58 4.06
CA PRO A 292 -22.44 2.35 4.77
C PRO A 292 -21.49 1.43 4.00
N GLN A 293 -21.26 1.66 2.71
CA GLN A 293 -20.49 0.77 1.82
C GLN A 293 -19.08 1.29 1.49
N LEU A 294 -18.53 2.24 2.25
CA LEU A 294 -17.18 2.73 2.02
C LEU A 294 -16.12 1.62 2.21
N PRO A 295 -15.18 1.43 1.27
CA PRO A 295 -14.08 0.46 1.41
C PRO A 295 -13.26 0.63 2.67
N THR A 296 -13.13 1.86 3.15
CA THR A 296 -12.40 2.23 4.38
C THR A 296 -13.22 2.13 5.66
N ARG A 297 -14.36 1.45 5.62
CA ARG A 297 -15.20 1.32 6.81
C ARG A 297 -14.50 0.70 8.01
N CYS A 298 -13.55 -0.20 7.78
CA CYS A 298 -12.72 -0.79 8.84
C CYS A 298 -11.88 0.26 9.57
N TRP A 299 -11.46 1.34 8.89
CA TRP A 299 -10.67 2.43 9.47
C TRP A 299 -11.52 3.34 10.38
N LEU A 300 -12.83 3.41 10.13
CA LEU A 300 -13.74 4.21 10.94
C LEU A 300 -14.03 3.55 12.31
N ASN A 301 -13.68 2.28 12.48
CA ASN A 301 -13.86 1.54 13.73
C ASN A 301 -12.64 1.65 14.66
N GLU A 302 -11.57 2.32 14.25
CA GLU A 302 -10.42 2.53 15.12
C GLU A 302 -10.72 3.59 16.19
N ARG A 303 -10.50 3.22 17.44
CA ARG A 303 -10.54 4.18 18.55
C ARG A 303 -9.33 5.10 18.47
N ILE A 304 -9.55 6.37 18.13
CA ILE A 304 -8.59 7.41 18.45
C ILE A 304 -8.65 7.58 19.97
N ALA A 305 -7.51 7.43 20.66
CA ALA A 305 -7.46 7.75 22.08
C ALA A 305 -7.94 9.21 22.24
N PRO A 306 -8.90 9.50 23.14
CA PRO A 306 -9.43 10.84 23.28
C PRO A 306 -8.33 11.75 23.84
N SER A 307 -7.69 12.51 22.98
CA SER A 307 -6.73 13.54 23.36
C SER A 307 -7.34 14.95 23.36
N THR A 308 -8.64 15.07 23.11
CA THR A 308 -9.32 16.36 23.08
C THR A 308 -10.52 16.33 24.05
N PRO A 309 -10.53 17.16 25.11
CA PRO A 309 -11.71 17.34 25.94
C PRO A 309 -12.86 17.89 25.12
N GLY A 310 -13.99 17.18 25.06
CA GLY A 310 -15.20 17.64 24.39
C GLY A 310 -15.67 16.89 23.15
N MET A 311 -14.97 15.83 22.73
CA MET A 311 -15.52 14.93 21.71
C MET A 311 -16.61 14.04 22.31
N PRO A 312 -17.81 13.91 21.67
CA PRO A 312 -18.83 12.98 22.13
C PRO A 312 -18.29 11.55 22.09
N GLN A 313 -18.43 10.84 23.18
CA GLN A 313 -18.13 9.40 23.24
C GLN A 313 -19.07 8.68 22.25
N LEU A 314 -18.49 8.06 21.24
CA LEU A 314 -19.20 7.27 20.23
C LEU A 314 -19.51 5.84 20.71
N ASP A 315 -19.81 5.67 21.99
CA ASP A 315 -19.97 4.34 22.62
C ASP A 315 -21.19 3.54 22.10
N GLY A 316 -22.03 4.10 21.25
CA GLY A 316 -23.25 3.46 20.77
C GLY A 316 -23.28 2.93 19.34
N TRP A 317 -22.27 3.19 18.50
CA TRP A 317 -22.36 2.94 17.05
C TRP A 317 -21.36 1.93 16.50
N LEU A 318 -20.42 1.47 17.31
CA LEU A 318 -19.43 0.51 16.91
C LEU A 318 -19.90 -0.91 17.24
N ILE A 319 -20.20 -1.70 16.24
CA ILE A 319 -20.34 -3.16 16.38
C ILE A 319 -18.99 -3.66 16.90
N GLN A 320 -18.89 -3.86 18.21
CA GLN A 320 -17.73 -4.49 18.82
C GLN A 320 -17.56 -5.87 18.18
N PRO A 321 -16.37 -6.24 17.68
CA PRO A 321 -16.10 -7.64 17.43
C PRO A 321 -16.30 -8.36 18.75
N ARG A 322 -17.25 -9.29 18.80
CA ARG A 322 -17.49 -10.13 19.99
C ARG A 322 -16.15 -10.76 20.33
N ARG A 323 -15.55 -10.36 21.42
CA ARG A 323 -14.45 -11.10 22.04
C ARG A 323 -14.99 -12.51 22.28
N LEU A 324 -14.45 -13.49 21.55
CA LEU A 324 -14.64 -14.89 21.90
C LEU A 324 -14.10 -15.04 23.31
N ARG A 325 -15.01 -15.10 24.28
CA ARG A 325 -14.66 -15.50 25.64
C ARG A 325 -14.10 -16.91 25.53
N HIS A 326 -12.82 -17.06 25.82
CA HIS A 326 -12.27 -18.36 26.18
C HIS A 326 -13.07 -18.84 27.40
N ARG A 327 -14.00 -19.76 27.17
CA ARG A 327 -14.49 -20.57 28.26
C ARG A 327 -13.35 -21.50 28.64
N THR A 328 -12.65 -21.17 29.69
CA THR A 328 -11.89 -22.13 30.48
C THR A 328 -12.92 -23.12 31.03
N ALA A 329 -13.03 -24.27 30.43
CA ALA A 329 -13.67 -25.40 31.09
C ALA A 329 -12.62 -25.98 32.01
N THR A 330 -12.83 -25.77 33.32
CA THR A 330 -12.19 -26.53 34.37
C THR A 330 -12.80 -27.93 34.37
N LEU A 331 -12.00 -28.94 34.23
CA LEU A 331 -12.10 -30.26 34.83
C LEU A 331 -10.71 -30.70 35.13
#